data_afe260fe7fc1b805886cec8ea824c7ea
#
_entry.id   afe260fe7fc1b805886cec8ea824c7ea
#
_cell.length_a   1.000
_cell.length_b   1.000
_cell.length_c   1.000
_cell.angle_alpha   90.00
_cell.angle_beta   90.00
_cell.angle_gamma   90.00
#
_symmetry.space_group_name_H-M   'P 1'
#
loop_
_entity.id
_entity.type
_entity.pdbx_description
1 polymer ?
#
loop_
_entity_poly.entity_id
_entity_poly.type
_entity_poly.pdbx_seq_one_letter_code
_entity_poly.pdbx_strand_id
1 'polypeptide(L)'
;MRAHLVLFAAMLVFAAVAPALSATAPEWTSDFLLDKSDLSSTGSNPYFILEPGYQLVYKDKATDLIITVLNETKTVDGVETRIVEERESEGGKLVEVSRNYFAISKRNNSVFYFGEDVDMYNTKGAVTGHGGSWHAGVNGAKAGVMIPGIALIGARYYQEVAPGSAMDRAEIVSVTGSLTTPAGSFDKVMKTLETTPLEPGTKGYKLYAPGVGLIKDDTLLLVKHGYVK
;
A
#
# COMPACT_ATOMS: atom_id res chain seq x y z
N MET A 1 -89.18 5.44 -13.98
CA MET A 1 -88.02 6.07 -13.38
C MET A 1 -87.12 4.96 -12.91
N ARG A 2 -85.99 4.71 -13.59
CA ARG A 2 -84.95 3.70 -13.22
C ARG A 2 -83.79 4.46 -12.64
N ALA A 3 -83.46 4.22 -11.36
CA ALA A 3 -82.31 4.77 -10.69
C ALA A 3 -81.05 3.98 -11.06
N HIS A 4 -80.05 4.59 -11.61
CA HIS A 4 -78.72 4.01 -11.84
C HIS A 4 -77.85 4.23 -10.60
N LEU A 5 -77.48 3.12 -9.95
CA LEU A 5 -76.51 3.08 -8.84
C LEU A 5 -75.11 3.04 -9.44
N VAL A 6 -74.33 4.11 -9.22
CA VAL A 6 -72.93 4.17 -9.61
C VAL A 6 -72.09 3.71 -8.46
N LEU A 7 -71.44 2.53 -8.62
CA LEU A 7 -70.51 1.98 -7.62
C LEU A 7 -69.11 2.64 -7.85
N PHE A 8 -68.64 3.44 -6.89
CA PHE A 8 -67.25 3.89 -6.88
C PHE A 8 -66.34 2.83 -6.22
N ALA A 9 -65.49 2.17 -7.01
CA ALA A 9 -64.46 1.31 -6.49
C ALA A 9 -63.25 2.18 -6.07
N ALA A 10 -63.00 2.30 -4.79
CA ALA A 10 -61.77 2.93 -4.25
C ALA A 10 -60.59 1.96 -4.42
N MET A 11 -59.66 2.30 -5.29
CA MET A 11 -58.44 1.57 -5.51
C MET A 11 -57.40 2.02 -4.44
N LEU A 12 -57.21 1.18 -3.42
CA LEU A 12 -56.14 1.36 -2.40
C LEU A 12 -54.79 1.03 -3.05
N VAL A 13 -53.98 2.04 -3.36
CA VAL A 13 -52.59 1.89 -3.77
C VAL A 13 -51.73 1.66 -2.51
N PHE A 14 -51.36 0.41 -2.26
CA PHE A 14 -50.30 0.10 -1.29
C PHE A 14 -48.93 0.47 -1.86
N ALA A 15 -48.38 1.59 -1.43
CA ALA A 15 -46.98 1.90 -1.67
C ALA A 15 -46.10 0.99 -0.79
N ALA A 16 -45.52 -0.04 -1.38
CA ALA A 16 -44.51 -0.86 -0.72
C ALA A 16 -43.27 -0.01 -0.51
N VAL A 17 -43.02 0.44 0.72
CA VAL A 17 -41.74 1.04 1.12
C VAL A 17 -40.73 -0.09 1.21
N ALA A 18 -39.90 -0.27 0.18
CA ALA A 18 -38.76 -1.16 0.24
C ALA A 18 -37.79 -0.62 1.30
N PRO A 19 -37.29 -1.45 2.24
CA PRO A 19 -36.25 -1.00 3.16
C PRO A 19 -35.02 -0.60 2.34
N ALA A 20 -34.53 0.63 2.53
CA ALA A 20 -33.25 1.05 1.99
C ALA A 20 -32.18 0.16 2.62
N LEU A 21 -31.55 -0.73 1.85
CA LEU A 21 -30.35 -1.41 2.28
C LEU A 21 -29.31 -0.32 2.57
N SER A 22 -29.02 -0.10 3.87
CA SER A 22 -27.88 0.71 4.28
C SER A 22 -26.65 0.01 3.76
N ALA A 23 -26.00 0.59 2.72
CA ALA A 23 -24.72 0.11 2.26
C ALA A 23 -23.73 0.27 3.42
N THR A 24 -23.33 -0.86 4.02
CA THR A 24 -22.21 -0.86 4.97
C THR A 24 -20.98 -0.33 4.24
N ALA A 25 -20.18 0.52 4.93
CA ALA A 25 -18.91 0.99 4.35
C ALA A 25 -18.10 -0.23 3.89
N PRO A 26 -17.48 -0.18 2.70
CA PRO A 26 -16.73 -1.33 2.19
C PRO A 26 -15.65 -1.75 3.18
N GLU A 27 -15.60 -3.05 3.45
CA GLU A 27 -14.68 -3.63 4.41
C GLU A 27 -13.23 -3.62 3.86
N TRP A 28 -12.25 -3.50 4.77
CA TRP A 28 -10.83 -3.58 4.44
C TRP A 28 -10.35 -5.02 4.55
N THR A 29 -9.78 -5.57 3.49
CA THR A 29 -9.20 -6.93 3.51
C THR A 29 -7.93 -6.94 4.36
N SER A 30 -7.90 -7.80 5.38
CA SER A 30 -6.76 -7.99 6.30
C SER A 30 -6.30 -9.45 6.42
N ASP A 31 -7.01 -10.37 5.77
CA ASP A 31 -6.63 -11.79 5.68
C ASP A 31 -6.57 -12.20 4.20
N PHE A 32 -5.39 -12.61 3.77
CA PHE A 32 -5.08 -12.82 2.36
C PHE A 32 -4.95 -14.30 2.00
N LEU A 33 -5.26 -15.24 2.92
CA LEU A 33 -5.14 -16.70 2.72
C LEU A 33 -3.79 -17.08 2.09
N LEU A 34 -2.72 -16.54 2.66
CA LEU A 34 -1.37 -16.59 2.09
C LEU A 34 -0.82 -18.01 2.01
N ASP A 35 -0.52 -18.48 0.80
CA ASP A 35 0.27 -19.70 0.57
C ASP A 35 1.77 -19.36 0.58
N LYS A 36 2.44 -19.62 1.71
CA LYS A 36 3.85 -19.30 1.89
C LYS A 36 4.76 -20.03 0.89
N SER A 37 4.35 -21.20 0.38
CA SER A 37 5.12 -21.97 -0.62
C SER A 37 5.11 -21.34 -2.01
N ASP A 38 4.13 -20.47 -2.29
CA ASP A 38 4.01 -19.70 -3.54
C ASP A 38 4.92 -18.48 -3.59
N LEU A 39 5.55 -18.10 -2.47
CA LEU A 39 6.34 -16.89 -2.38
C LEU A 39 7.77 -17.04 -2.88
N SER A 40 8.36 -15.94 -3.32
CA SER A 40 9.73 -15.75 -3.73
C SER A 40 10.28 -14.45 -3.17
N SER A 41 11.56 -14.43 -2.83
CA SER A 41 12.29 -13.22 -2.44
C SER A 41 12.74 -12.36 -3.64
N THR A 42 12.43 -12.76 -4.86
CA THR A 42 12.73 -11.99 -6.08
C THR A 42 11.61 -12.12 -7.10
N GLY A 43 11.41 -11.07 -7.90
CA GLY A 43 10.42 -10.99 -8.95
C GLY A 43 9.98 -9.54 -9.20
N SER A 44 9.01 -9.35 -10.08
CA SER A 44 8.47 -8.02 -10.35
C SER A 44 6.96 -8.04 -10.52
N ASN A 45 6.33 -7.06 -9.88
CA ASN A 45 4.97 -6.60 -10.15
C ASN A 45 5.06 -5.38 -11.08
N PRO A 46 4.08 -5.09 -11.91
CA PRO A 46 4.11 -3.87 -12.73
C PRO A 46 4.43 -2.58 -11.96
N TYR A 47 4.06 -2.49 -10.68
CA TYR A 47 4.23 -1.32 -9.83
C TYR A 47 5.22 -1.52 -8.68
N PHE A 48 5.95 -2.65 -8.66
CA PHE A 48 6.96 -2.93 -7.62
C PHE A 48 8.03 -3.89 -8.15
N ILE A 49 9.27 -3.44 -8.23
CA ILE A 49 10.41 -4.23 -8.69
C ILE A 49 11.15 -4.78 -7.47
N LEU A 50 11.07 -6.10 -7.24
CA LEU A 50 11.73 -6.79 -6.11
C LEU A 50 12.99 -7.54 -6.60
N GLU A 51 13.81 -6.85 -7.41
CA GLU A 51 15.03 -7.41 -7.98
C GLU A 51 16.27 -6.78 -7.34
N PRO A 52 17.25 -7.58 -6.86
CA PRO A 52 18.46 -7.06 -6.22
C PRO A 52 19.18 -6.00 -7.04
N GLY A 53 19.58 -4.92 -6.38
CA GLY A 53 20.25 -3.78 -7.00
C GLY A 53 19.31 -2.75 -7.62
N TYR A 54 17.99 -2.99 -7.66
CA TYR A 54 17.05 -1.97 -8.11
C TYR A 54 16.96 -0.85 -7.07
N GLN A 55 17.01 0.39 -7.52
CA GLN A 55 17.03 1.57 -6.65
C GLN A 55 16.11 2.67 -7.18
N LEU A 56 15.44 3.34 -6.26
CA LEU A 56 14.61 4.51 -6.46
C LEU A 56 15.18 5.64 -5.60
N VAL A 57 15.30 6.84 -6.15
CA VAL A 57 15.81 8.03 -5.43
C VAL A 57 14.77 9.13 -5.54
N TYR A 58 14.38 9.69 -4.40
CA TYR A 58 13.39 10.75 -4.30
C TYR A 58 13.94 11.97 -3.61
N LYS A 59 13.36 13.10 -3.95
CA LYS A 59 13.66 14.39 -3.32
C LYS A 59 12.43 15.27 -3.21
N ASP A 60 12.41 16.07 -2.17
CA ASP A 60 11.63 17.29 -2.10
C ASP A 60 12.53 18.48 -1.66
N LYS A 61 11.96 19.52 -1.02
CA LYS A 61 12.73 20.71 -0.60
C LYS A 61 13.71 20.43 0.56
N ALA A 62 13.39 19.46 1.41
CA ALA A 62 14.11 19.21 2.66
C ALA A 62 14.61 17.77 2.78
N THR A 63 13.93 16.83 2.13
CA THR A 63 14.10 15.39 2.32
C THR A 63 14.67 14.73 1.07
N ASP A 64 15.66 13.87 1.28
CA ASP A 64 16.18 12.90 0.32
C ASP A 64 15.80 11.50 0.82
N LEU A 65 15.16 10.68 -0.02
CA LEU A 65 14.84 9.28 0.28
C LEU A 65 15.47 8.38 -0.80
N ILE A 66 16.18 7.34 -0.36
CA ILE A 66 16.76 6.33 -1.24
C ILE A 66 16.20 4.97 -0.85
N ILE A 67 15.49 4.32 -1.76
CA ILE A 67 14.96 2.98 -1.61
C ILE A 67 15.81 2.03 -2.45
N THR A 68 16.39 1.00 -1.83
CA THR A 68 17.28 0.03 -2.51
C THR A 68 16.86 -1.39 -2.21
N VAL A 69 16.62 -2.19 -3.23
CA VAL A 69 16.46 -3.64 -3.11
C VAL A 69 17.84 -4.27 -2.90
N LEU A 70 18.12 -4.71 -1.68
CA LEU A 70 19.43 -5.29 -1.32
C LEU A 70 19.55 -6.72 -1.86
N ASN A 71 20.78 -7.19 -2.05
CA ASN A 71 21.06 -8.60 -2.36
C ASN A 71 21.08 -9.47 -1.09
N GLU A 72 20.31 -9.09 -0.10
CA GLU A 72 20.19 -9.74 1.21
C GLU A 72 18.76 -10.23 1.41
N THR A 73 18.62 -11.35 2.13
CA THR A 73 17.31 -11.91 2.52
C THR A 73 17.24 -12.06 4.03
N LYS A 74 16.02 -12.11 4.56
CA LYS A 74 15.71 -12.46 5.95
C LYS A 74 14.51 -13.40 5.98
N THR A 75 14.58 -14.42 6.81
CA THR A 75 13.40 -15.27 7.05
C THR A 75 12.51 -14.62 8.09
N VAL A 76 11.26 -14.28 7.69
CA VAL A 76 10.21 -13.73 8.56
C VAL A 76 8.98 -14.61 8.45
N ASP A 77 8.44 -15.05 9.57
CA ASP A 77 7.26 -15.93 9.66
C ASP A 77 7.37 -17.19 8.74
N GLY A 78 8.60 -17.76 8.64
CA GLY A 78 8.89 -18.94 7.82
C GLY A 78 8.97 -18.69 6.33
N VAL A 79 8.99 -17.42 5.88
CA VAL A 79 9.14 -17.01 4.48
C VAL A 79 10.51 -16.36 4.29
N GLU A 80 11.24 -16.75 3.24
CA GLU A 80 12.42 -16.00 2.80
C GLU A 80 11.97 -14.71 2.10
N THR A 81 12.23 -13.58 2.73
CA THR A 81 11.89 -12.25 2.24
C THR A 81 13.11 -11.55 1.68
N ARG A 82 12.93 -10.64 0.73
CA ARG A 82 13.94 -9.70 0.25
C ARG A 82 13.99 -8.49 1.16
N ILE A 83 15.19 -8.01 1.48
CA ILE A 83 15.37 -6.76 2.20
C ILE A 83 15.34 -5.60 1.21
N VAL A 84 14.43 -4.65 1.44
CA VAL A 84 14.39 -3.35 0.76
C VAL A 84 14.74 -2.30 1.80
N GLU A 85 15.91 -1.69 1.65
CA GLU A 85 16.38 -0.65 2.56
C GLU A 85 15.90 0.72 2.08
N GLU A 86 15.32 1.47 2.98
CA GLU A 86 14.98 2.88 2.81
C GLU A 86 15.88 3.72 3.70
N ARG A 87 16.47 4.76 3.13
CA ARG A 87 17.34 5.69 3.83
C ARG A 87 16.83 7.09 3.63
N GLU A 88 16.36 7.69 4.71
CA GLU A 88 15.82 9.05 4.71
C GLU A 88 16.82 10.02 5.33
N SER A 89 16.98 11.16 4.68
CA SER A 89 17.82 12.26 5.16
C SER A 89 17.08 13.58 5.07
N GLU A 90 17.18 14.39 6.12
CA GLU A 90 16.64 15.75 6.16
C GLU A 90 17.80 16.77 6.25
N GLY A 91 17.80 17.75 5.33
CA GLY A 91 18.88 18.73 5.26
C GLY A 91 20.27 18.09 5.12
N GLY A 92 20.36 16.93 4.46
CA GLY A 92 21.59 16.15 4.26
C GLY A 92 22.03 15.33 5.47
N LYS A 93 21.24 15.23 6.52
CA LYS A 93 21.52 14.39 7.70
C LYS A 93 20.60 13.19 7.70
N LEU A 94 21.17 11.99 7.88
CA LEU A 94 20.39 10.76 8.03
C LEU A 94 19.49 10.87 9.25
N VAL A 95 18.18 10.62 9.06
CA VAL A 95 17.16 10.64 10.13
C VAL A 95 16.55 9.28 10.35
N GLU A 96 16.48 8.43 9.31
CA GLU A 96 15.92 7.08 9.43
C GLU A 96 16.60 6.10 8.45
N VAL A 97 16.74 4.86 8.89
CA VAL A 97 16.97 3.71 8.01
C VAL A 97 15.96 2.65 8.37
N SER A 98 15.10 2.27 7.43
CA SER A 98 14.24 1.11 7.58
C SER A 98 14.67 -0.02 6.65
N ARG A 99 14.56 -1.27 7.13
CA ARG A 99 14.78 -2.50 6.37
C ARG A 99 13.50 -3.26 6.31
N ASN A 100 12.86 -3.17 5.17
CA ASN A 100 11.54 -3.70 4.87
C ASN A 100 11.66 -5.10 4.27
N TYR A 101 10.79 -6.03 4.67
CA TYR A 101 10.82 -7.44 4.31
C TYR A 101 9.69 -7.80 3.38
N PHE A 102 9.99 -7.98 2.09
CA PHE A 102 9.01 -8.28 1.05
C PHE A 102 9.19 -9.66 0.45
N ALA A 103 8.07 -10.26 0.05
CA ALA A 103 8.05 -11.43 -0.81
C ALA A 103 6.96 -11.29 -1.87
N ILE A 104 7.16 -11.92 -3.03
CA ILE A 104 6.25 -11.83 -4.17
C ILE A 104 5.65 -13.20 -4.50
N SER A 105 4.34 -13.25 -4.76
CA SER A 105 3.67 -14.46 -5.23
C SER A 105 4.14 -14.83 -6.64
N LYS A 106 4.63 -16.06 -6.83
CA LYS A 106 4.99 -16.61 -8.13
C LYS A 106 3.76 -16.81 -9.05
N ARG A 107 2.57 -16.92 -8.45
CA ARG A 107 1.33 -17.21 -9.16
C ARG A 107 0.64 -15.98 -9.72
N ASN A 108 0.66 -14.88 -8.98
CA ASN A 108 -0.12 -13.68 -9.33
C ASN A 108 0.64 -12.36 -9.21
N ASN A 109 1.93 -12.40 -8.84
CA ASN A 109 2.81 -11.24 -8.64
C ASN A 109 2.33 -10.23 -7.58
N SER A 110 1.45 -10.63 -6.64
CA SER A 110 1.17 -9.78 -5.47
C SER A 110 2.40 -9.68 -4.58
N VAL A 111 2.73 -8.49 -4.15
CA VAL A 111 3.85 -8.22 -3.24
C VAL A 111 3.31 -8.14 -1.82
N PHE A 112 3.84 -8.98 -0.94
CA PHE A 112 3.46 -9.05 0.47
C PHE A 112 4.52 -8.40 1.35
N TYR A 113 4.09 -7.69 2.37
CA TYR A 113 4.91 -7.01 3.34
C TYR A 113 4.89 -7.79 4.66
N PHE A 114 6.07 -8.25 5.09
CA PHE A 114 6.25 -9.12 6.25
C PHE A 114 6.75 -8.39 7.48
N GLY A 115 7.05 -7.11 7.39
CA GLY A 115 7.56 -6.33 8.50
C GLY A 115 8.80 -5.52 8.18
N GLU A 116 9.29 -4.83 9.20
CA GLU A 116 10.46 -3.96 9.09
C GLU A 116 11.26 -3.88 10.38
N ASP A 117 12.55 -3.55 10.24
CA ASP A 117 13.40 -3.05 11.30
C ASP A 117 13.73 -1.58 11.03
N VAL A 118 13.45 -0.69 11.98
CA VAL A 118 13.64 0.76 11.87
C VAL A 118 14.73 1.23 12.83
N ASP A 119 15.66 2.04 12.32
CA ASP A 119 16.67 2.77 13.08
C ASP A 119 16.43 4.28 12.91
N MET A 120 16.01 4.95 13.99
CA MET A 120 15.85 6.41 14.03
C MET A 120 17.16 7.07 14.48
N TYR A 121 17.60 8.11 13.80
CA TYR A 121 18.88 8.77 14.07
C TYR A 121 18.70 10.19 14.62
N ASN A 122 19.55 10.58 15.55
CA ASN A 122 19.66 11.98 15.98
C ASN A 122 20.62 12.78 15.10
N THR A 123 20.69 14.09 15.33
CA THR A 123 21.56 15.00 14.58
C THR A 123 23.07 14.71 14.70
N LYS A 124 23.49 13.81 15.63
CA LYS A 124 24.88 13.35 15.82
C LYS A 124 25.14 12.02 15.11
N GLY A 125 24.15 11.44 14.43
CA GLY A 125 24.26 10.16 13.73
C GLY A 125 24.18 8.93 14.65
N ALA A 126 23.72 9.09 15.88
CA ALA A 126 23.50 7.96 16.81
C ALA A 126 22.05 7.47 16.72
N VAL A 127 21.84 6.15 16.74
CA VAL A 127 20.51 5.54 16.82
C VAL A 127 19.86 5.89 18.16
N THR A 128 18.62 6.33 18.12
CA THR A 128 17.85 6.78 19.30
C THR A 128 16.58 5.99 19.54
N GLY A 129 16.14 5.17 18.59
CA GLY A 129 14.94 4.36 18.71
C GLY A 129 14.71 3.45 17.53
N HIS A 130 13.70 2.59 17.68
CA HIS A 130 13.27 1.59 16.70
C HIS A 130 11.74 1.62 16.52
N GLY A 131 11.14 2.82 16.66
CA GLY A 131 9.70 3.01 16.52
C GLY A 131 9.23 2.58 15.12
N GLY A 132 8.07 1.90 15.06
CA GLY A 132 7.54 1.35 13.81
C GLY A 132 7.95 -0.09 13.52
N SER A 133 9.06 -0.59 14.09
CA SER A 133 9.52 -1.97 13.81
C SER A 133 8.47 -3.02 14.18
N TRP A 134 8.25 -3.97 13.26
CA TRP A 134 7.34 -5.09 13.46
C TRP A 134 7.68 -6.27 12.55
N HIS A 135 7.27 -7.49 12.92
CA HIS A 135 7.45 -8.68 12.10
C HIS A 135 6.19 -9.53 12.08
N ALA A 136 5.80 -10.03 10.92
CA ALA A 136 4.75 -11.03 10.80
C ALA A 136 5.07 -12.28 11.63
N GLY A 137 4.04 -12.87 12.25
CA GLY A 137 4.19 -14.02 13.17
C GLY A 137 4.55 -13.63 14.60
N VAL A 138 4.79 -12.36 14.91
CA VAL A 138 5.14 -11.86 16.23
C VAL A 138 4.02 -10.96 16.76
N ASN A 139 3.63 -11.13 18.05
CA ASN A 139 2.61 -10.31 18.72
C ASN A 139 1.27 -10.18 17.95
N GLY A 140 0.88 -11.22 17.22
CA GLY A 140 -0.35 -11.23 16.43
C GLY A 140 -0.27 -10.50 15.08
N ALA A 141 0.90 -9.97 14.72
CA ALA A 141 1.12 -9.35 13.42
C ALA A 141 1.07 -10.40 12.29
N LYS A 142 0.57 -9.98 11.13
CA LYS A 142 0.46 -10.78 9.90
C LYS A 142 1.02 -10.01 8.72
N ALA A 143 1.46 -10.73 7.68
CA ALA A 143 1.82 -10.09 6.43
C ALA A 143 0.59 -9.40 5.79
N GLY A 144 0.80 -8.20 5.26
CA GLY A 144 -0.16 -7.46 4.46
C GLY A 144 0.19 -7.50 2.97
N VAL A 145 -0.62 -6.85 2.14
CA VAL A 145 -0.36 -6.70 0.70
C VAL A 145 0.17 -5.29 0.44
N MET A 146 1.43 -5.17 0.03
CA MET A 146 1.99 -3.87 -0.38
C MET A 146 1.41 -3.44 -1.74
N ILE A 147 1.47 -4.32 -2.75
CA ILE A 147 0.89 -4.10 -4.08
C ILE A 147 0.19 -5.38 -4.54
N PRO A 148 -1.11 -5.35 -4.87
CA PRO A 148 -1.80 -6.51 -5.42
C PRO A 148 -1.30 -6.83 -6.84
N GLY A 149 -1.36 -8.11 -7.22
CA GLY A 149 -0.94 -8.56 -8.56
C GLY A 149 -1.82 -8.02 -9.69
N ILE A 150 -3.07 -7.68 -9.37
CA ILE A 150 -4.01 -7.02 -10.27
C ILE A 150 -4.50 -5.74 -9.59
N ALA A 151 -4.24 -4.60 -10.22
CA ALA A 151 -4.69 -3.30 -9.72
C ALA A 151 -6.18 -3.09 -10.09
N LEU A 152 -7.07 -3.33 -9.14
CA LEU A 152 -8.51 -3.13 -9.28
C LEU A 152 -8.94 -1.84 -8.59
N ILE A 153 -9.57 -0.90 -9.32
CA ILE A 153 -10.11 0.33 -8.74
C ILE A 153 -11.14 -0.02 -7.66
N GLY A 154 -11.01 0.62 -6.49
CA GLY A 154 -11.85 0.37 -5.33
C GLY A 154 -11.41 -0.81 -4.46
N ALA A 155 -10.35 -1.55 -4.84
CA ALA A 155 -9.75 -2.56 -3.95
C ALA A 155 -9.20 -1.88 -2.69
N ARG A 156 -9.55 -2.44 -1.51
CA ARG A 156 -9.19 -1.95 -0.18
C ARG A 156 -8.52 -3.05 0.62
N TYR A 157 -7.30 -2.83 1.06
CA TYR A 157 -6.50 -3.85 1.74
C TYR A 157 -5.52 -3.23 2.72
N TYR A 158 -5.16 -4.02 3.74
CA TYR A 158 -4.09 -3.66 4.65
C TYR A 158 -2.73 -3.97 4.02
N GLN A 159 -1.84 -2.99 4.07
CA GLN A 159 -0.43 -3.14 3.71
C GLN A 159 0.36 -3.69 4.89
N GLU A 160 -0.07 -3.36 6.11
CA GLU A 160 0.52 -3.79 7.37
C GLU A 160 -0.58 -4.25 8.33
N VAL A 161 -0.36 -5.39 8.97
CA VAL A 161 -1.30 -5.94 9.95
C VAL A 161 -0.54 -6.23 11.24
N ALA A 162 -0.09 -5.18 11.93
CA ALA A 162 0.64 -5.24 13.19
C ALA A 162 -0.07 -4.41 14.26
N PRO A 163 -1.04 -4.99 15.00
CA PRO A 163 -1.90 -4.28 15.94
C PRO A 163 -1.12 -3.43 16.95
N GLY A 164 -1.39 -2.12 16.99
CA GLY A 164 -0.75 -1.17 17.87
C GLY A 164 0.64 -0.67 17.42
N SER A 165 1.19 -1.20 16.31
CA SER A 165 2.50 -0.80 15.77
C SER A 165 2.38 -0.22 14.37
N ALA A 166 1.82 -0.99 13.42
CA ALA A 166 1.70 -0.60 12.02
C ALA A 166 0.41 -1.21 11.42
N MET A 167 -0.48 -0.37 10.94
CA MET A 167 -1.81 -0.77 10.43
C MET A 167 -2.17 -0.02 9.16
N ASP A 168 -1.19 0.27 8.33
CA ASP A 168 -1.40 1.02 7.11
C ASP A 168 -2.20 0.21 6.09
N ARG A 169 -3.04 0.91 5.34
CA ARG A 169 -3.97 0.32 4.39
C ARG A 169 -4.16 1.23 3.20
N ALA A 170 -4.31 0.64 2.03
CA ALA A 170 -4.43 1.33 0.76
C ALA A 170 -5.75 1.04 0.05
N GLU A 171 -6.30 2.07 -0.59
CA GLU A 171 -7.36 1.95 -1.59
C GLU A 171 -6.82 2.34 -2.96
N ILE A 172 -6.99 1.49 -3.98
CA ILE A 172 -6.65 1.85 -5.36
C ILE A 172 -7.74 2.77 -5.91
N VAL A 173 -7.40 4.05 -6.11
CA VAL A 173 -8.38 5.06 -6.54
C VAL A 173 -8.30 5.41 -8.04
N SER A 174 -7.19 5.08 -8.71
CA SER A 174 -7.02 5.28 -10.17
C SER A 174 -5.91 4.37 -10.71
N VAL A 175 -6.00 4.02 -12.00
CA VAL A 175 -4.97 3.29 -12.77
C VAL A 175 -4.68 3.93 -14.14
N THR A 176 -5.23 5.12 -14.40
CA THR A 176 -5.14 5.80 -15.69
C THR A 176 -4.47 7.17 -15.58
N GLY A 177 -3.83 7.45 -14.44
CA GLY A 177 -3.16 8.73 -14.23
C GLY A 177 -1.93 8.93 -15.09
N SER A 178 -1.42 10.16 -15.09
CA SER A 178 -0.10 10.51 -15.62
C SER A 178 0.59 11.47 -14.66
N LEU A 179 1.92 11.42 -14.60
CA LEU A 179 2.74 12.31 -13.78
C LEU A 179 4.08 12.54 -14.45
N THR A 180 4.55 13.79 -14.43
CA THR A 180 5.93 14.15 -14.76
C THR A 180 6.70 14.43 -13.48
N THR A 181 7.85 13.78 -13.32
CA THR A 181 8.81 13.97 -12.23
C THR A 181 10.17 14.35 -12.84
N PRO A 182 11.17 14.72 -12.05
CA PRO A 182 12.53 14.91 -12.57
C PRO A 182 13.14 13.65 -13.23
N ALA A 183 12.65 12.45 -12.89
CA ALA A 183 13.10 11.19 -13.51
C ALA A 183 12.47 10.93 -14.88
N GLY A 184 11.38 11.64 -15.26
CA GLY A 184 10.70 11.47 -16.55
C GLY A 184 9.19 11.67 -16.48
N SER A 185 8.51 11.40 -17.61
CA SER A 185 7.06 11.42 -17.71
C SER A 185 6.51 10.00 -17.75
N PHE A 186 5.48 9.74 -16.96
CA PHE A 186 4.90 8.43 -16.75
C PHE A 186 3.40 8.45 -17.05
N ASP A 187 2.92 7.41 -17.75
CA ASP A 187 1.51 7.17 -18.05
C ASP A 187 1.02 5.89 -17.36
N LYS A 188 -0.30 5.66 -17.36
CA LYS A 188 -0.95 4.52 -16.70
C LYS A 188 -0.56 4.42 -15.20
N VAL A 189 -0.43 5.59 -14.59
CA VAL A 189 -0.04 5.71 -13.18
C VAL A 189 -1.17 5.19 -12.30
N MET A 190 -0.85 4.23 -11.46
CA MET A 190 -1.71 3.79 -10.36
C MET A 190 -1.59 4.79 -9.22
N LYS A 191 -2.74 5.20 -8.66
CA LYS A 191 -2.81 6.05 -7.46
C LYS A 191 -3.49 5.27 -6.35
N THR A 192 -2.87 5.25 -5.17
CA THR A 192 -3.46 4.77 -3.93
C THR A 192 -3.81 5.92 -3.00
N LEU A 193 -4.89 5.76 -2.24
CA LEU A 193 -5.18 6.53 -1.04
C LEU A 193 -4.78 5.67 0.15
N GLU A 194 -3.83 6.15 0.94
CA GLU A 194 -3.35 5.47 2.13
C GLU A 194 -3.90 6.11 3.40
N THR A 195 -4.25 5.27 4.36
CA THR A 195 -4.80 5.65 5.66
C THR A 195 -4.36 4.65 6.71
N THR A 196 -4.42 5.03 7.98
CA THR A 196 -4.21 4.11 9.08
C THR A 196 -5.29 4.26 10.15
N PRO A 197 -5.82 3.16 10.73
CA PRO A 197 -6.73 3.27 11.87
C PRO A 197 -6.02 3.73 13.16
N LEU A 198 -4.69 3.69 13.21
CA LEU A 198 -3.91 4.19 14.36
C LEU A 198 -3.94 5.72 14.44
N GLU A 199 -4.09 6.40 13.30
CA GLU A 199 -4.21 7.86 13.19
C GLU A 199 -5.44 8.26 12.38
N PRO A 200 -6.64 8.21 12.99
CA PRO A 200 -7.88 8.51 12.28
C PRO A 200 -7.88 9.92 11.68
N GLY A 201 -8.14 10.02 10.38
CA GLY A 201 -8.16 11.30 9.65
C GLY A 201 -6.91 11.60 8.83
N THR A 202 -5.78 10.95 9.11
CA THR A 202 -4.57 11.03 8.29
C THR A 202 -4.80 10.35 6.94
N LYS A 203 -4.38 11.01 5.85
CA LYS A 203 -4.51 10.53 4.48
C LYS A 203 -3.28 10.91 3.68
N GLY A 204 -2.71 9.96 2.95
CA GLY A 204 -1.64 10.16 1.99
C GLY A 204 -2.01 9.65 0.61
N TYR A 205 -1.31 10.09 -0.43
CA TYR A 205 -1.45 9.55 -1.77
C TYR A 205 -0.09 9.11 -2.29
N LYS A 206 -0.01 7.84 -2.70
CA LYS A 206 1.15 7.32 -3.42
C LYS A 206 0.80 7.09 -4.89
N LEU A 207 1.77 7.37 -5.77
CA LEU A 207 1.62 7.18 -7.21
C LEU A 207 2.72 6.23 -7.71
N TYR A 208 2.30 5.25 -8.51
CA TYR A 208 3.17 4.19 -9.01
C TYR A 208 3.12 4.13 -10.53
N ALA A 209 4.27 4.01 -11.20
CA ALA A 209 4.36 3.86 -12.65
C ALA A 209 4.71 2.43 -13.04
N PRO A 210 4.09 1.88 -14.13
CA PRO A 210 4.39 0.54 -14.60
C PRO A 210 5.89 0.40 -15.00
N GLY A 211 6.52 -0.69 -14.56
CA GLY A 211 7.93 -0.99 -14.84
C GLY A 211 8.94 -0.15 -14.07
N VAL A 212 8.46 0.72 -13.17
CA VAL A 212 9.30 1.60 -12.33
C VAL A 212 9.01 1.37 -10.84
N GLY A 213 7.74 1.40 -10.43
CA GLY A 213 7.36 1.37 -9.02
C GLY A 213 6.85 2.72 -8.55
N LEU A 214 7.09 3.06 -7.28
CA LEU A 214 6.69 4.32 -6.67
C LEU A 214 7.37 5.50 -7.37
N ILE A 215 6.61 6.51 -7.79
CA ILE A 215 7.12 7.71 -8.46
C ILE A 215 6.81 9.01 -7.71
N LYS A 216 5.92 8.92 -6.74
CA LYS A 216 5.57 10.00 -5.82
C LYS A 216 5.09 9.44 -4.49
N ASP A 217 5.62 9.98 -3.40
CA ASP A 217 5.16 9.75 -2.05
C ASP A 217 4.94 11.11 -1.38
N ASP A 218 3.70 11.49 -1.17
CA ASP A 218 3.25 12.80 -0.71
C ASP A 218 3.94 13.97 -1.47
N THR A 219 4.96 14.61 -0.90
CA THR A 219 5.73 15.70 -1.52
C THR A 219 6.98 15.21 -2.25
N LEU A 220 7.48 14.01 -1.92
CA LEU A 220 8.65 13.39 -2.52
C LEU A 220 8.38 12.98 -3.97
N LEU A 221 9.21 13.43 -4.90
CA LEU A 221 9.15 13.06 -6.30
C LEU A 221 10.35 12.22 -6.70
N LEU A 222 10.11 11.19 -7.50
CA LEU A 222 11.18 10.37 -8.09
C LEU A 222 12.12 11.22 -8.94
N VAL A 223 13.40 11.18 -8.64
CA VAL A 223 14.46 11.90 -9.40
C VAL A 223 15.35 10.96 -10.19
N LYS A 224 15.44 9.66 -9.79
CA LYS A 224 16.21 8.63 -10.47
C LYS A 224 15.69 7.25 -10.13
N HIS A 225 15.78 6.32 -11.09
CA HIS A 225 15.51 4.90 -10.86
C HIS A 225 16.40 4.01 -11.73
N GLY A 226 16.52 2.74 -11.37
CA GLY A 226 17.25 1.73 -12.13
C GLY A 226 18.20 0.93 -11.25
N TYR A 227 19.01 0.07 -11.89
CA TYR A 227 19.94 -0.80 -11.16
C TYR A 227 21.23 -0.06 -10.82
N VAL A 228 21.67 -0.22 -9.57
CA VAL A 228 22.99 0.21 -9.12
C VAL A 228 23.99 -0.94 -9.32
N LYS A 229 25.23 -0.55 -9.66
CA LYS A 229 26.34 -1.51 -9.91
C LYS A 229 27.00 -1.90 -8.59
#